data_575faa91979a9db484c919b8b4aa11a5
#
_entry.id   575faa91979a9db484c919b8b4aa11a5
#
_cell.length_a   1.000
_cell.length_b   1.000
_cell.length_c   1.000
_cell.angle_alpha   90.00
_cell.angle_beta   90.00
_cell.angle_gamma   90.00
#
_symmetry.space_group_name_H-M   'P 1'
#
loop_
_entity.id
_entity.type
_entity.pdbx_description
1 polymer ?
#
loop_
_entity_poly.entity_id
_entity_poly.type
_entity_poly.pdbx_seq_one_letter_code
_entity_poly.pdbx_strand_id
1 'polypeptide(L)'
;MRKFAVCAVLAAVACGCTLFRGGNGVLILTFDDPNYDRWVAAMPLFEKYEAHASFFPNGRLDDHALAQLKKLKDAGHTVGIHTLNHGDARAAWESGKGDEYIARQVKPQLEAYARIGHEVRAMAYPNNRHNAASDAALAEKCGIRRFRAGHVVRHDPKKQYPKPDLVRTDEVFFPAADLSGKTVLEGIGIGESYRTDIDEIIACINRAADRDEVLVTYSHDIRPDAKTINMKTEWLERILATARARGMRIIGFDEIDE
;
A
#
# COMPACT_ATOMS: atom_id res chain seq x y z
N MET A 1 -49.80 3.35 -57.39
CA MET A 1 -48.42 3.62 -56.95
C MET A 1 -48.43 3.75 -55.39
N ARG A 2 -48.01 2.71 -54.63
CA ARG A 2 -47.98 2.68 -53.15
C ARG A 2 -46.59 3.08 -52.74
N LYS A 3 -46.44 4.15 -51.97
CA LYS A 3 -45.17 4.56 -51.35
C LYS A 3 -44.97 3.80 -50.03
N PHE A 4 -43.93 2.99 -49.94
CA PHE A 4 -43.48 2.37 -48.70
C PHE A 4 -42.62 3.38 -47.96
N ALA A 5 -43.02 3.75 -46.74
CA ALA A 5 -42.21 4.49 -45.80
C ALA A 5 -41.34 3.50 -45.00
N VAL A 6 -40.05 3.64 -45.09
CA VAL A 6 -39.08 2.92 -44.27
C VAL A 6 -38.85 3.71 -42.98
N CYS A 7 -39.34 3.19 -41.84
CA CYS A 7 -38.99 3.69 -40.51
C CYS A 7 -37.62 3.16 -40.14
N ALA A 8 -36.63 4.04 -40.07
CA ALA A 8 -35.33 3.74 -39.44
C ALA A 8 -35.46 3.87 -37.94
N VAL A 9 -35.33 2.75 -37.24
CA VAL A 9 -35.22 2.72 -35.77
C VAL A 9 -33.76 3.01 -35.41
N LEU A 10 -33.50 4.21 -34.90
CA LEU A 10 -32.24 4.58 -34.27
C LEU A 10 -32.21 3.93 -32.87
N ALA A 11 -31.42 2.88 -32.71
CA ALA A 11 -31.06 2.36 -31.39
C ALA A 11 -30.05 3.30 -30.73
N ALA A 12 -30.50 4.10 -29.77
CA ALA A 12 -29.62 4.87 -28.91
C ALA A 12 -28.91 3.91 -27.96
N VAL A 13 -27.62 3.66 -28.21
CA VAL A 13 -26.73 3.04 -27.23
C VAL A 13 -26.49 4.07 -26.13
N ALA A 14 -27.23 3.95 -25.03
CA ALA A 14 -26.95 4.69 -23.83
C ALA A 14 -25.62 4.16 -23.26
N CYS A 15 -24.53 4.87 -23.56
CA CYS A 15 -23.26 4.72 -22.87
C CYS A 15 -23.53 5.17 -21.42
N GLY A 16 -23.75 4.21 -20.53
CA GLY A 16 -23.90 4.47 -19.11
C GLY A 16 -22.57 4.97 -18.55
N CYS A 17 -22.33 6.27 -18.61
CA CYS A 17 -21.40 6.92 -17.71
C CYS A 17 -21.96 6.74 -16.30
N THR A 18 -21.52 5.70 -15.60
CA THR A 18 -21.61 5.64 -14.14
C THR A 18 -20.81 6.84 -13.62
N LEU A 19 -21.50 7.92 -13.31
CA LEU A 19 -20.96 9.00 -12.51
C LEU A 19 -20.47 8.34 -11.21
N PHE A 20 -19.16 8.19 -11.07
CA PHE A 20 -18.55 7.83 -9.80
C PHE A 20 -19.00 8.91 -8.81
N ARG A 21 -19.95 8.57 -7.94
CA ARG A 21 -20.21 9.34 -6.74
C ARG A 21 -18.92 9.25 -5.93
N GLY A 22 -18.20 10.35 -5.81
CA GLY A 22 -17.05 10.41 -4.91
C GLY A 22 -17.47 9.92 -3.53
N GLY A 23 -16.68 9.04 -2.91
CA GLY A 23 -16.87 8.66 -1.55
C GLY A 23 -17.12 7.17 -1.28
N ASN A 24 -16.48 6.24 -1.99
CA ASN A 24 -16.60 4.82 -1.65
C ASN A 24 -15.36 4.27 -0.91
N GLY A 25 -14.59 5.13 -0.25
CA GLY A 25 -13.40 4.77 0.51
C GLY A 25 -12.14 4.52 -0.34
N VAL A 26 -11.02 4.34 0.36
CA VAL A 26 -9.70 4.14 -0.23
C VAL A 26 -9.03 2.91 0.35
N LEU A 27 -8.49 2.05 -0.51
CA LEU A 27 -7.63 0.94 -0.13
C LEU A 27 -6.19 1.26 -0.53
N ILE A 28 -5.27 1.15 0.42
CA ILE A 28 -3.83 1.28 0.20
C ILE A 28 -3.16 -0.03 0.55
N LEU A 29 -2.60 -0.70 -0.46
CA LEU A 29 -1.84 -1.94 -0.32
C LEU A 29 -0.35 -1.62 -0.33
N THR A 30 0.39 -2.13 0.66
CA THR A 30 1.84 -1.96 0.73
C THR A 30 2.57 -3.29 0.89
N PHE A 31 3.77 -3.39 0.33
CA PHE A 31 4.57 -4.60 0.34
C PHE A 31 6.01 -4.27 0.71
N ASP A 32 6.56 -5.01 1.66
CA ASP A 32 7.89 -4.78 2.22
C ASP A 32 8.88 -5.88 1.80
N ASP A 33 10.15 -5.64 2.05
CA ASP A 33 11.29 -6.55 1.82
C ASP A 33 11.70 -6.74 0.35
N PRO A 34 12.80 -7.47 0.04
CA PRO A 34 13.35 -7.49 -1.33
C PRO A 34 12.68 -8.53 -2.23
N ASN A 35 11.35 -8.45 -2.38
CA ASN A 35 10.57 -9.42 -3.16
C ASN A 35 10.20 -8.91 -4.57
N TYR A 36 11.00 -8.02 -5.14
CA TYR A 36 10.70 -7.27 -6.36
C TYR A 36 10.39 -8.14 -7.59
N ASP A 37 11.02 -9.30 -7.76
CA ASP A 37 10.70 -10.21 -8.88
C ASP A 37 9.27 -10.76 -8.79
N ARG A 38 8.81 -11.07 -7.57
CA ARG A 38 7.46 -11.58 -7.33
C ARG A 38 6.43 -10.47 -7.38
N TRP A 39 6.77 -9.28 -6.96
CA TRP A 39 5.90 -8.11 -7.12
C TRP A 39 5.67 -7.80 -8.60
N VAL A 40 6.73 -7.82 -9.43
CA VAL A 40 6.61 -7.67 -10.88
C VAL A 40 5.77 -8.79 -11.49
N ALA A 41 5.94 -10.04 -11.04
CA ALA A 41 5.10 -11.15 -11.50
C ALA A 41 3.61 -10.99 -11.12
N ALA A 42 3.29 -10.23 -10.09
CA ALA A 42 1.91 -9.94 -9.67
C ALA A 42 1.29 -8.73 -10.40
N MET A 43 2.05 -7.94 -11.16
CA MET A 43 1.55 -6.75 -11.88
C MET A 43 0.28 -6.99 -12.70
N PRO A 44 0.11 -8.12 -13.43
CA PRO A 44 -1.11 -8.36 -14.18
C PRO A 44 -2.39 -8.38 -13.33
N LEU A 45 -2.30 -8.70 -12.03
CA LEU A 45 -3.46 -8.61 -11.14
C LEU A 45 -3.80 -7.16 -10.81
N PHE A 46 -2.80 -6.32 -10.55
CA PHE A 46 -3.03 -4.89 -10.31
C PHE A 46 -3.61 -4.22 -11.55
N GLU A 47 -3.06 -4.51 -12.73
CA GLU A 47 -3.56 -4.00 -14.00
C GLU A 47 -5.03 -4.41 -14.26
N LYS A 48 -5.35 -5.71 -14.05
CA LYS A 48 -6.71 -6.26 -14.22
C LYS A 48 -7.77 -5.48 -13.43
N TYR A 49 -7.40 -4.99 -12.26
CA TYR A 49 -8.31 -4.28 -11.36
C TYR A 49 -8.07 -2.77 -11.33
N GLU A 50 -7.27 -2.22 -12.26
CA GLU A 50 -6.91 -0.80 -12.32
C GLU A 50 -6.46 -0.28 -10.96
N ALA A 51 -5.54 -1.00 -10.32
CA ALA A 51 -5.09 -0.78 -8.95
C ALA A 51 -3.61 -0.42 -8.91
N HIS A 52 -3.24 0.51 -8.04
CA HIS A 52 -1.86 0.74 -7.70
C HIS A 52 -1.57 0.33 -6.24
N ALA A 53 -0.31 0.03 -5.97
CA ALA A 53 0.18 -0.35 -4.65
C ALA A 53 1.50 0.37 -4.36
N SER A 54 2.01 0.23 -3.13
CA SER A 54 3.31 0.78 -2.75
C SER A 54 4.26 -0.35 -2.37
N PHE A 55 5.49 -0.29 -2.88
CA PHE A 55 6.53 -1.30 -2.70
C PHE A 55 7.75 -0.69 -2.01
N PHE A 56 8.17 -1.29 -0.91
CA PHE A 56 9.22 -0.79 -0.04
C PHE A 56 10.33 -1.84 0.14
N PRO A 57 11.26 -1.97 -0.83
CA PRO A 57 12.36 -2.92 -0.68
C PRO A 57 13.35 -2.46 0.38
N ASN A 58 13.89 -3.41 1.15
CA ASN A 58 15.07 -3.19 1.97
C ASN A 58 16.33 -3.71 1.26
N GLY A 59 17.47 -3.54 1.90
CA GLY A 59 18.73 -4.08 1.40
C GLY A 59 19.42 -3.19 0.37
N ARG A 60 20.51 -3.72 -0.18
CA ARG A 60 21.24 -3.07 -1.26
C ARG A 60 20.48 -3.28 -2.58
N LEU A 61 20.23 -2.19 -3.29
CA LEU A 61 19.56 -2.20 -4.59
C LEU A 61 20.64 -2.28 -5.68
N ASP A 62 20.85 -3.46 -6.22
CA ASP A 62 21.70 -3.68 -7.40
C ASP A 62 20.96 -3.33 -8.71
N ASP A 63 21.63 -3.49 -9.85
CA ASP A 63 21.06 -3.13 -11.14
C ASP A 63 19.84 -3.98 -11.50
N HIS A 64 19.79 -5.27 -11.07
CA HIS A 64 18.61 -6.12 -11.25
C HIS A 64 17.45 -5.61 -10.43
N ALA A 65 17.65 -5.35 -9.13
CA ALA A 65 16.63 -4.79 -8.25
C ALA A 65 16.07 -3.47 -8.82
N LEU A 66 16.95 -2.54 -9.21
CA LEU A 66 16.57 -1.26 -9.78
C LEU A 66 15.76 -1.41 -11.07
N ALA A 67 16.13 -2.38 -11.95
CA ALA A 67 15.38 -2.65 -13.16
C ALA A 67 13.95 -3.17 -12.89
N GLN A 68 13.78 -4.03 -11.89
CA GLN A 68 12.46 -4.53 -11.49
C GLN A 68 11.61 -3.42 -10.83
N LEU A 69 12.21 -2.65 -9.94
CA LEU A 69 11.54 -1.53 -9.27
C LEU A 69 11.12 -0.44 -10.26
N LYS A 70 11.93 -0.20 -11.29
CA LYS A 70 11.55 0.70 -12.38
C LYS A 70 10.32 0.22 -13.14
N LYS A 71 10.15 -1.09 -13.38
CA LYS A 71 8.92 -1.61 -14.02
C LYS A 71 7.68 -1.33 -13.18
N LEU A 72 7.78 -1.50 -11.85
CA LEU A 72 6.68 -1.17 -10.94
C LEU A 72 6.35 0.32 -11.01
N LYS A 73 7.36 1.18 -10.98
CA LYS A 73 7.18 2.64 -11.08
C LYS A 73 6.57 3.06 -12.40
N ASP A 74 7.06 2.52 -13.53
CA ASP A 74 6.56 2.82 -14.87
C ASP A 74 5.10 2.38 -15.05
N ALA A 75 4.62 1.41 -14.26
CA ALA A 75 3.24 0.95 -14.22
C ALA A 75 2.35 1.74 -13.23
N GLY A 76 2.82 2.86 -12.68
CA GLY A 76 2.05 3.73 -11.80
C GLY A 76 2.11 3.38 -10.31
N HIS A 77 2.82 2.31 -9.92
CA HIS A 77 2.98 1.97 -8.51
C HIS A 77 3.95 2.93 -7.80
N THR A 78 3.73 3.15 -6.50
CA THR A 78 4.73 3.81 -5.66
C THR A 78 5.88 2.86 -5.37
N VAL A 79 7.11 3.36 -5.50
CA VAL A 79 8.32 2.66 -5.11
C VAL A 79 9.06 3.52 -4.09
N GLY A 80 9.15 3.04 -2.86
CA GLY A 80 9.78 3.73 -1.74
C GLY A 80 10.98 2.98 -1.17
N ILE A 81 11.31 3.24 0.10
CA ILE A 81 12.43 2.61 0.82
C ILE A 81 11.98 1.92 2.09
N HIS A 82 12.74 0.87 2.50
CA HIS A 82 12.56 0.15 3.75
C HIS A 82 13.90 -0.04 4.50
N THR A 83 14.82 0.87 4.29
CA THR A 83 16.18 0.92 4.83
C THR A 83 17.15 -0.15 4.33
N LEU A 84 18.45 0.14 4.46
CA LEU A 84 19.50 -0.75 3.96
C LEU A 84 19.57 -2.09 4.72
N ASN A 85 19.48 -2.06 6.06
CA ASN A 85 19.65 -3.24 6.90
C ASN A 85 18.48 -3.43 7.87
N HIS A 86 17.27 -3.05 7.46
CA HIS A 86 16.06 -3.17 8.27
C HIS A 86 16.19 -2.50 9.65
N GLY A 87 16.79 -1.28 9.68
CA GLY A 87 17.17 -0.55 10.89
C GLY A 87 15.97 -0.02 11.68
N ASP A 88 16.11 -0.02 13.01
CA ASP A 88 15.11 0.51 13.95
C ASP A 88 15.27 2.02 14.10
N ALA A 89 14.37 2.81 13.49
CA ALA A 89 14.39 4.26 13.55
C ALA A 89 14.15 4.76 14.98
N ARG A 90 13.17 4.22 15.70
CA ARG A 90 12.87 4.65 17.06
C ARG A 90 14.10 4.53 17.95
N ALA A 91 14.75 3.36 17.97
CA ALA A 91 15.93 3.12 18.79
C ALA A 91 17.09 4.04 18.41
N ALA A 92 17.26 4.36 17.12
CA ALA A 92 18.28 5.29 16.67
C ALA A 92 18.07 6.70 17.21
N TRP A 93 16.86 7.23 17.17
CA TRP A 93 16.55 8.56 17.70
C TRP A 93 16.60 8.59 19.24
N GLU A 94 16.07 7.59 19.92
CA GLU A 94 16.12 7.47 21.38
C GLU A 94 17.56 7.41 21.91
N SER A 95 18.51 6.87 21.13
CA SER A 95 19.93 6.79 21.47
C SER A 95 20.80 7.94 20.94
N GLY A 96 20.20 8.97 20.34
CA GLY A 96 20.93 10.12 19.76
C GLY A 96 21.69 9.80 18.46
N LYS A 97 21.39 8.69 17.79
CA LYS A 97 22.06 8.23 16.56
C LYS A 97 21.22 8.45 15.28
N GLY A 98 20.30 9.40 15.29
CA GLY A 98 19.42 9.68 14.15
C GLY A 98 20.18 10.05 12.86
N ASP A 99 21.21 10.89 12.96
CA ASP A 99 22.02 11.24 11.77
C ASP A 99 22.85 10.07 11.25
N GLU A 100 23.36 9.21 12.11
CA GLU A 100 24.02 7.96 11.72
C GLU A 100 23.04 7.00 11.03
N TYR A 101 21.80 6.90 11.54
CA TYR A 101 20.75 6.13 10.91
C TYR A 101 20.45 6.63 9.49
N ILE A 102 20.28 7.95 9.29
CA ILE A 102 20.07 8.54 7.97
C ILE A 102 21.23 8.16 7.04
N ALA A 103 22.47 8.39 7.50
CA ALA A 103 23.66 8.15 6.68
C ALA A 103 23.83 6.68 6.28
N ARG A 104 23.54 5.74 7.18
CA ARG A 104 23.81 4.32 6.97
C ARG A 104 22.62 3.50 6.48
N GLN A 105 21.39 3.92 6.80
CA GLN A 105 20.20 3.14 6.52
C GLN A 105 19.35 3.71 5.39
N VAL A 106 19.32 5.04 5.25
CA VAL A 106 18.42 5.73 4.32
C VAL A 106 19.14 6.20 3.06
N LYS A 107 20.20 7.00 3.21
CA LYS A 107 20.93 7.59 2.07
C LYS A 107 21.39 6.56 1.02
N PRO A 108 21.92 5.39 1.38
CA PRO A 108 22.39 4.43 0.37
C PRO A 108 21.28 3.96 -0.57
N GLN A 109 20.03 3.85 -0.09
CA GLN A 109 18.90 3.50 -0.96
C GLN A 109 18.47 4.69 -1.81
N LEU A 110 18.42 5.92 -1.26
CA LEU A 110 18.12 7.13 -2.03
C LEU A 110 19.13 7.35 -3.15
N GLU A 111 20.42 7.16 -2.88
CA GLU A 111 21.51 7.24 -3.87
C GLU A 111 21.36 6.18 -4.98
N ALA A 112 20.96 4.95 -4.63
CA ALA A 112 20.70 3.91 -5.60
C ALA A 112 19.55 4.29 -6.54
N TYR A 113 18.44 4.81 -6.02
CA TYR A 113 17.32 5.28 -6.83
C TYR A 113 17.66 6.50 -7.69
N ALA A 114 18.50 7.41 -7.21
CA ALA A 114 18.95 8.55 -8.00
C ALA A 114 19.69 8.13 -9.28
N ARG A 115 20.37 6.96 -9.29
CA ARG A 115 21.04 6.40 -10.49
C ARG A 115 20.06 6.11 -11.64
N ILE A 116 18.80 5.87 -11.34
CA ILE A 116 17.74 5.63 -12.33
C ILE A 116 16.76 6.80 -12.47
N GLY A 117 17.11 7.96 -11.90
CA GLY A 117 16.29 9.16 -11.98
C GLY A 117 14.99 9.10 -11.17
N HIS A 118 14.90 8.20 -10.19
CA HIS A 118 13.71 8.08 -9.33
C HIS A 118 13.87 8.88 -8.04
N GLU A 119 12.99 9.86 -7.83
CA GLU A 119 12.87 10.59 -6.58
C GLU A 119 11.95 9.84 -5.62
N VAL A 120 12.49 9.40 -4.49
CA VAL A 120 11.73 8.66 -3.46
C VAL A 120 11.08 9.63 -2.49
N ARG A 121 9.77 9.48 -2.28
CA ARG A 121 8.98 10.31 -1.36
C ARG A 121 8.26 9.52 -0.28
N ALA A 122 8.36 8.20 -0.31
CA ALA A 122 7.68 7.29 0.60
C ALA A 122 8.65 6.32 1.28
N MET A 123 8.38 5.99 2.54
CA MET A 123 9.17 5.06 3.34
C MET A 123 8.26 4.18 4.20
N ALA A 124 8.54 2.88 4.26
CA ALA A 124 7.98 2.01 5.29
C ALA A 124 8.98 1.82 6.42
N TYR A 125 8.52 1.92 7.67
CA TYR A 125 9.38 1.71 8.84
C TYR A 125 9.58 0.22 9.13
N PRO A 126 10.84 -0.26 9.22
CA PRO A 126 11.12 -1.61 9.70
C PRO A 126 10.50 -1.87 11.06
N ASN A 127 9.85 -3.03 11.19
CA ASN A 127 9.13 -3.44 12.42
C ASN A 127 8.10 -2.38 12.91
N ASN A 128 7.66 -1.47 12.04
CA ASN A 128 6.77 -0.36 12.37
C ASN A 128 7.31 0.56 13.50
N ARG A 129 8.64 0.63 13.65
CA ARG A 129 9.30 1.35 14.75
C ARG A 129 9.75 2.73 14.34
N HIS A 130 9.03 3.72 14.82
CA HIS A 130 9.30 5.15 14.60
C HIS A 130 8.87 5.99 15.82
N ASN A 131 9.13 7.26 15.78
CA ASN A 131 8.59 8.27 16.67
C ASN A 131 8.53 9.62 15.94
N ALA A 132 7.88 10.63 16.54
CA ALA A 132 7.71 11.93 15.94
C ALA A 132 9.05 12.62 15.54
N ALA A 133 10.13 12.36 16.30
CA ALA A 133 11.44 12.94 15.99
C ALA A 133 12.05 12.28 14.73
N SER A 134 11.90 10.95 14.56
CA SER A 134 12.34 10.27 13.34
C SER A 134 11.52 10.72 12.13
N ASP A 135 10.21 10.88 12.28
CA ASP A 135 9.32 11.29 11.20
C ASP A 135 9.68 12.68 10.69
N ALA A 136 9.84 13.65 11.60
CA ALA A 136 10.21 15.02 11.27
C ALA A 136 11.59 15.11 10.60
N ALA A 137 12.60 14.42 11.16
CA ALA A 137 13.97 14.47 10.64
C ALA A 137 14.10 13.80 9.26
N LEU A 138 13.40 12.68 9.02
CA LEU A 138 13.40 12.01 7.72
C LEU A 138 12.65 12.83 6.67
N ALA A 139 11.57 13.49 7.05
CA ALA A 139 10.87 14.42 6.16
C ALA A 139 11.77 15.61 5.76
N GLU A 140 12.39 16.25 6.74
CA GLU A 140 13.22 17.44 6.52
C GLU A 140 14.52 17.12 5.78
N LYS A 141 15.26 16.08 6.22
CA LYS A 141 16.62 15.79 5.73
C LYS A 141 16.67 14.86 4.52
N CYS A 142 15.61 14.10 4.26
CA CYS A 142 15.57 13.10 3.20
C CYS A 142 14.45 13.30 2.18
N GLY A 143 13.58 14.29 2.37
CA GLY A 143 12.48 14.59 1.45
C GLY A 143 11.33 13.57 1.46
N ILE A 144 11.27 12.71 2.48
CA ILE A 144 10.20 11.74 2.61
C ILE A 144 8.91 12.45 3.03
N ARG A 145 7.84 12.26 2.26
CA ARG A 145 6.55 12.92 2.51
C ARG A 145 5.54 12.02 3.22
N ARG A 146 5.64 10.72 2.99
CA ARG A 146 4.70 9.74 3.53
C ARG A 146 5.44 8.56 4.15
N PHE A 147 4.95 8.15 5.31
CA PHE A 147 5.51 7.00 6.03
C PHE A 147 4.43 5.95 6.22
N ARG A 148 4.77 4.68 6.02
CA ARG A 148 3.96 3.56 6.43
C ARG A 148 4.51 3.01 7.75
N ALA A 149 3.67 3.01 8.77
CA ALA A 149 3.87 2.28 10.00
C ALA A 149 2.79 1.19 10.12
N GLY A 150 2.88 0.34 11.12
CA GLY A 150 1.86 -0.64 11.39
C GLY A 150 1.03 -0.26 12.59
N HIS A 151 -0.27 -0.41 12.47
CA HIS A 151 -1.12 -0.42 13.64
C HIS A 151 -0.74 -1.62 14.49
N VAL A 152 -0.19 -1.36 15.66
CA VAL A 152 0.21 -2.41 16.59
C VAL A 152 -1.07 -2.93 17.26
N VAL A 153 -1.76 -3.78 16.57
CA VAL A 153 -2.64 -4.73 17.23
C VAL A 153 -1.70 -5.58 18.09
N ARG A 154 -1.64 -5.26 19.40
CA ARG A 154 -0.63 -5.81 20.32
C ARG A 154 -0.61 -7.32 20.24
N HIS A 155 0.30 -7.83 19.43
CA HIS A 155 0.58 -9.23 19.34
C HIS A 155 1.69 -9.54 20.37
N ASP A 156 1.29 -9.84 21.60
CA ASP A 156 2.18 -10.50 22.53
C ASP A 156 1.95 -12.01 22.40
N PRO A 157 2.85 -12.78 21.76
CA PRO A 157 2.68 -14.21 21.58
C PRO A 157 2.65 -14.97 22.91
N LYS A 158 3.08 -14.33 24.02
CA LYS A 158 3.08 -14.90 25.37
C LYS A 158 1.83 -14.55 26.18
N LYS A 159 1.07 -13.54 25.77
CA LYS A 159 -0.20 -13.20 26.37
C LYS A 159 -1.31 -13.64 25.42
N GLN A 160 -2.19 -14.50 25.90
CA GLN A 160 -3.40 -14.92 25.18
C GLN A 160 -4.39 -13.73 25.09
N TYR A 161 -4.05 -12.71 24.32
CA TYR A 161 -5.06 -11.72 23.96
C TYR A 161 -6.01 -12.34 22.96
N PRO A 162 -7.32 -12.16 23.09
CA PRO A 162 -8.25 -12.53 22.06
C PRO A 162 -7.83 -11.85 20.75
N LYS A 163 -8.04 -12.52 19.62
CA LYS A 163 -7.84 -11.92 18.30
C LYS A 163 -8.72 -10.66 18.25
N PRO A 164 -8.16 -9.47 17.95
CA PRO A 164 -8.97 -8.28 17.84
C PRO A 164 -9.94 -8.43 16.65
N ASP A 165 -11.14 -7.92 16.82
CA ASP A 165 -12.08 -7.76 15.71
C ASP A 165 -11.67 -6.50 14.93
N LEU A 166 -10.89 -6.69 13.86
CA LEU A 166 -10.36 -5.58 13.06
C LEU A 166 -11.48 -4.71 12.49
N VAL A 167 -12.60 -5.31 12.14
CA VAL A 167 -13.76 -4.58 11.58
C VAL A 167 -14.35 -3.58 12.59
N ARG A 168 -14.21 -3.87 13.89
CA ARG A 168 -14.72 -3.01 14.98
C ARG A 168 -13.64 -2.15 15.62
N THR A 169 -12.40 -2.26 15.17
CA THR A 169 -11.28 -1.48 15.70
C THR A 169 -11.18 -0.17 14.93
N ASP A 170 -11.74 0.91 15.48
CA ASP A 170 -11.84 2.20 14.78
C ASP A 170 -10.47 2.80 14.44
N GLU A 171 -9.43 2.50 15.20
CA GLU A 171 -8.06 2.98 14.96
C GLU A 171 -7.44 2.45 13.66
N VAL A 172 -8.01 1.39 13.09
CA VAL A 172 -7.56 0.81 11.79
C VAL A 172 -8.02 1.66 10.61
N PHE A 173 -9.03 2.49 10.82
CA PHE A 173 -9.69 3.26 9.77
C PHE A 173 -9.65 4.74 10.08
N PHE A 174 -9.72 5.55 9.05
CA PHE A 174 -9.94 7.00 9.19
C PHE A 174 -10.69 7.54 7.96
N PRO A 175 -11.38 8.68 8.07
CA PRO A 175 -12.13 9.25 6.94
C PRO A 175 -11.25 9.48 5.72
N ALA A 176 -11.75 9.16 4.52
CA ALA A 176 -11.02 9.37 3.27
C ALA A 176 -10.66 10.85 3.05
N ALA A 177 -11.49 11.78 3.55
CA ALA A 177 -11.24 13.22 3.48
C ALA A 177 -9.98 13.66 4.25
N ASP A 178 -9.52 12.87 5.24
CA ASP A 178 -8.35 13.19 6.06
C ASP A 178 -7.03 12.67 5.46
N LEU A 179 -7.10 11.90 4.36
CA LEU A 179 -5.95 11.16 3.82
C LEU A 179 -4.79 12.07 3.42
N SER A 180 -5.06 13.16 2.70
CA SER A 180 -4.01 14.10 2.24
C SER A 180 -3.28 14.78 3.40
N GLY A 181 -3.92 14.95 4.55
CA GLY A 181 -3.32 15.52 5.77
C GLY A 181 -2.42 14.54 6.56
N LYS A 182 -2.44 13.24 6.24
CA LYS A 182 -1.70 12.23 7.01
C LYS A 182 -0.27 12.06 6.50
N THR A 183 0.71 12.33 7.35
CA THR A 183 2.13 12.06 7.07
C THR A 183 2.50 10.61 7.35
N VAL A 184 1.97 10.03 8.44
CA VAL A 184 2.16 8.63 8.81
C VAL A 184 0.84 7.89 8.64
N LEU A 185 0.88 6.78 7.93
CA LEU A 185 -0.25 5.89 7.68
C LEU A 185 0.01 4.56 8.39
N GLU A 186 -0.84 4.23 9.34
CA GLU A 186 -0.74 2.98 10.09
C GLU A 186 -1.58 1.90 9.39
N GLY A 187 -0.94 0.82 8.98
CA GLY A 187 -1.58 -0.30 8.29
C GLY A 187 -1.73 -1.53 9.16
N ILE A 188 -2.63 -2.42 8.76
CA ILE A 188 -2.75 -3.78 9.34
C ILE A 188 -1.98 -4.79 8.50
N GLY A 189 -1.32 -5.75 9.17
CA GLY A 189 -0.59 -6.82 8.48
C GLY A 189 -1.54 -7.86 7.89
N ILE A 190 -1.26 -8.29 6.66
CA ILE A 190 -1.96 -9.40 6.01
C ILE A 190 -1.00 -10.59 5.90
N GLY A 191 -1.39 -11.72 6.48
CA GLY A 191 -0.64 -12.97 6.48
C GLY A 191 -0.93 -13.79 7.72
N GLU A 192 -0.59 -15.07 7.70
CA GLU A 192 -0.88 -16.02 8.80
C GLU A 192 -0.29 -15.58 10.14
N SER A 193 0.94 -15.03 10.13
CA SER A 193 1.62 -14.56 11.34
C SER A 193 0.97 -13.33 11.97
N TYR A 194 0.21 -12.56 11.21
CA TYR A 194 -0.57 -11.45 11.72
C TYR A 194 -1.93 -11.88 12.28
N ARG A 195 -2.26 -13.18 12.16
CA ARG A 195 -3.55 -13.77 12.57
C ARG A 195 -4.75 -13.13 11.86
N THR A 196 -4.51 -12.49 10.72
CA THR A 196 -5.56 -12.01 9.83
C THR A 196 -5.95 -13.11 8.84
N ASP A 197 -7.22 -13.29 8.61
CA ASP A 197 -7.73 -14.16 7.54
C ASP A 197 -8.36 -13.30 6.43
N ILE A 198 -8.54 -13.93 5.29
CA ILE A 198 -9.03 -13.22 4.11
C ILE A 198 -10.47 -12.69 4.28
N ASP A 199 -11.32 -13.41 4.99
CA ASP A 199 -12.72 -13.00 5.19
C ASP A 199 -12.80 -11.77 6.09
N GLU A 200 -11.93 -11.66 7.11
CA GLU A 200 -11.81 -10.49 7.95
C GLU A 200 -11.32 -9.27 7.15
N ILE A 201 -10.32 -9.44 6.28
CA ILE A 201 -9.84 -8.35 5.40
C ILE A 201 -10.94 -7.91 4.44
N ILE A 202 -11.69 -8.84 3.86
CA ILE A 202 -12.85 -8.51 3.01
C ILE A 202 -13.93 -7.75 3.81
N ALA A 203 -14.17 -8.12 5.05
CA ALA A 203 -15.09 -7.38 5.92
C ALA A 203 -14.59 -5.96 6.23
N CYS A 204 -13.27 -5.78 6.45
CA CYS A 204 -12.67 -4.45 6.60
C CYS A 204 -12.81 -3.59 5.32
N ILE A 205 -12.60 -4.17 4.15
CA ILE A 205 -12.80 -3.49 2.85
C ILE A 205 -14.26 -3.04 2.70
N ASN A 206 -15.22 -3.92 3.02
CA ASN A 206 -16.64 -3.57 2.97
C ASN A 206 -16.98 -2.43 3.93
N ARG A 207 -16.48 -2.45 5.17
CA ARG A 207 -16.65 -1.35 6.12
C ARG A 207 -16.09 -0.04 5.56
N ALA A 208 -14.84 -0.05 5.07
CA ALA A 208 -14.20 1.14 4.53
C ALA A 208 -14.98 1.75 3.35
N ALA A 209 -15.51 0.89 2.46
CA ALA A 209 -16.36 1.32 1.35
C ALA A 209 -17.70 1.90 1.83
N ASP A 210 -18.35 1.28 2.84
CA ASP A 210 -19.64 1.71 3.37
C ASP A 210 -19.58 3.07 4.08
N ARG A 211 -18.42 3.40 4.67
CA ARG A 211 -18.23 4.57 5.53
C ARG A 211 -17.36 5.66 4.93
N ASP A 212 -16.90 5.48 3.68
CA ASP A 212 -15.92 6.38 3.05
C ASP A 212 -14.64 6.55 3.89
N GLU A 213 -14.11 5.42 4.34
CA GLU A 213 -12.90 5.34 5.17
C GLU A 213 -11.71 4.88 4.33
N VAL A 214 -10.50 5.14 4.82
CA VAL A 214 -9.24 4.58 4.31
C VAL A 214 -8.91 3.33 5.09
N LEU A 215 -8.53 2.28 4.36
CA LEU A 215 -7.91 1.07 4.90
C LEU A 215 -6.50 0.94 4.35
N VAL A 216 -5.50 0.95 5.23
CA VAL A 216 -4.11 0.70 4.89
C VAL A 216 -3.71 -0.70 5.31
N THR A 217 -3.03 -1.43 4.43
CA THR A 217 -2.56 -2.78 4.74
C THR A 217 -1.10 -2.96 4.34
N TYR A 218 -0.41 -3.90 4.98
CA TYR A 218 0.93 -4.30 4.58
C TYR A 218 1.10 -5.83 4.56
N SER A 219 1.93 -6.29 3.66
CA SER A 219 2.38 -7.65 3.53
C SER A 219 3.80 -7.65 2.96
N HIS A 220 4.31 -8.80 2.48
CA HIS A 220 5.68 -8.86 1.96
C HIS A 220 5.71 -9.51 0.57
N ASP A 221 5.99 -10.80 0.49
CA ASP A 221 6.00 -11.54 -0.77
C ASP A 221 4.58 -11.84 -1.27
N ILE A 222 4.40 -11.94 -2.59
CA ILE A 222 3.15 -12.32 -3.24
C ILE A 222 3.38 -13.62 -3.99
N ARG A 223 2.76 -14.73 -3.52
CA ARG A 223 2.93 -16.05 -4.16
C ARG A 223 1.78 -17.00 -3.82
N PRO A 224 1.52 -18.02 -4.66
CA PRO A 224 0.38 -18.95 -4.45
C PRO A 224 0.44 -19.70 -3.12
N ASP A 225 1.63 -20.11 -2.70
CA ASP A 225 1.88 -20.92 -1.51
C ASP A 225 2.38 -20.08 -0.31
N ALA A 226 2.05 -18.79 -0.28
CA ALA A 226 2.50 -17.87 0.76
C ALA A 226 2.10 -18.32 2.16
N LYS A 227 3.03 -18.14 3.10
CA LYS A 227 2.88 -18.43 4.53
C LYS A 227 3.43 -17.28 5.34
N THR A 228 3.24 -17.33 6.65
CA THR A 228 3.78 -16.37 7.62
C THR A 228 3.32 -14.93 7.36
N ILE A 229 4.22 -14.03 7.00
CA ILE A 229 3.95 -12.59 6.79
C ILE A 229 3.59 -12.25 5.33
N ASN A 230 3.57 -13.27 4.46
CA ASN A 230 3.40 -13.10 3.02
C ASN A 230 1.93 -13.25 2.59
N MET A 231 1.59 -12.70 1.43
CA MET A 231 0.26 -12.70 0.87
C MET A 231 0.10 -13.80 -0.19
N LYS A 232 -0.95 -14.61 -0.08
CA LYS A 232 -1.32 -15.53 -1.15
C LYS A 232 -1.84 -14.78 -2.36
N THR A 233 -1.44 -15.20 -3.55
CA THR A 233 -1.90 -14.57 -4.81
C THR A 233 -3.43 -14.56 -4.92
N GLU A 234 -4.11 -15.63 -4.50
CA GLU A 234 -5.57 -15.72 -4.45
C GLU A 234 -6.21 -14.70 -3.49
N TRP A 235 -5.52 -14.38 -2.37
CA TRP A 235 -5.99 -13.37 -1.43
C TRP A 235 -5.88 -11.98 -2.04
N LEU A 236 -4.74 -11.67 -2.70
CA LEU A 236 -4.56 -10.41 -3.40
C LEU A 236 -5.67 -10.22 -4.45
N GLU A 237 -5.92 -11.25 -5.28
CA GLU A 237 -6.97 -11.17 -6.30
C GLU A 237 -8.34 -10.91 -5.67
N ARG A 238 -8.69 -11.60 -4.59
CA ARG A 238 -9.97 -11.43 -3.89
C ARG A 238 -10.10 -10.04 -3.27
N ILE A 239 -9.03 -9.49 -2.69
CA ILE A 239 -8.95 -8.14 -2.14
C ILE A 239 -9.22 -7.11 -3.23
N LEU A 240 -8.47 -7.18 -4.33
CA LEU A 240 -8.60 -6.25 -5.45
C LEU A 240 -9.99 -6.31 -6.09
N ALA A 241 -10.50 -7.52 -6.33
CA ALA A 241 -11.85 -7.74 -6.89
C ALA A 241 -12.95 -7.14 -6.00
N THR A 242 -12.84 -7.34 -4.68
CA THR A 242 -13.83 -6.81 -3.72
C THR A 242 -13.78 -5.28 -3.68
N ALA A 243 -12.59 -4.70 -3.51
CA ALA A 243 -12.45 -3.25 -3.44
C ALA A 243 -12.95 -2.57 -4.72
N ARG A 244 -12.63 -3.16 -5.89
CA ARG A 244 -13.10 -2.64 -7.18
C ARG A 244 -14.62 -2.75 -7.34
N ALA A 245 -15.21 -3.90 -6.97
CA ALA A 245 -16.67 -4.11 -7.00
C ALA A 245 -17.42 -3.14 -6.05
N ARG A 246 -16.78 -2.70 -4.96
CA ARG A 246 -17.29 -1.71 -4.03
C ARG A 246 -17.07 -0.27 -4.51
N GLY A 247 -16.36 -0.05 -5.63
CA GLY A 247 -16.06 1.27 -6.17
C GLY A 247 -15.00 2.05 -5.39
N MET A 248 -14.18 1.37 -4.58
CA MET A 248 -13.07 2.00 -3.85
C MET A 248 -11.98 2.45 -4.81
N ARG A 249 -11.26 3.51 -4.45
CA ARG A 249 -9.96 3.84 -5.03
C ARG A 249 -8.93 2.88 -4.45
N ILE A 250 -8.08 2.29 -5.32
CA ILE A 250 -6.98 1.41 -4.90
C ILE A 250 -5.70 2.08 -5.38
N ILE A 251 -4.99 2.76 -4.48
CA ILE A 251 -3.94 3.71 -4.81
C ILE A 251 -2.61 3.41 -4.12
N GLY A 252 -1.52 3.86 -4.73
CA GLY A 252 -0.21 3.96 -4.10
C GLY A 252 -0.03 5.27 -3.32
N PHE A 253 1.06 5.38 -2.56
CA PHE A 253 1.36 6.56 -1.74
C PHE A 253 1.59 7.84 -2.57
N ASP A 254 2.12 7.69 -3.80
CA ASP A 254 2.38 8.84 -4.67
C ASP A 254 1.08 9.51 -5.17
N GLU A 255 -0.06 8.78 -5.15
CA GLU A 255 -1.37 9.26 -5.60
C GLU A 255 -2.22 9.89 -4.49
N ILE A 256 -1.71 9.97 -3.25
CA ILE A 256 -2.49 10.50 -2.12
C ILE A 256 -2.84 11.98 -2.29
N ASP A 257 -1.99 12.72 -2.97
CA ASP A 257 -2.12 14.18 -3.16
C ASP A 257 -2.72 14.53 -4.54
N GLU A 258 -3.12 13.52 -5.34
CA GLU A 258 -3.80 13.68 -6.63
C GLU A 258 -5.33 13.60 -6.48
#